data_7d0a5655b5dfaa6e29c123ab25aa2e14
#
_entry.id   7d0a5655b5dfaa6e29c123ab25aa2e14
#
_cell.length_a   1.000
_cell.length_b   1.000
_cell.length_c   1.000
_cell.angle_alpha   90.00
_cell.angle_beta   90.00
_cell.angle_gamma   90.00
#
_symmetry.space_group_name_H-M   'P 1'
#
loop_
_entity.id
_entity.type
_entity.pdbx_description
1 polymer ?
#
loop_
_entity_poly.entity_id
_entity_poly.type
_entity_poly.pdbx_seq_one_letter_code
_entity_poly.pdbx_strand_id
1 'polypeptide(L)'
;MFNKPRCHIETVNDLHGEVVNFFRVLRDDPDELKRLIELTPYSRAEYDLSYQESDVDVERARRFCVRCWQGFGCANLYHNGFKSGQQTNSPNPAKAWGEYPDVITQASKRLKGVQIENLPAIELIKRYNTSDVFIYADPPYLHSTRKKYLYKYEMTDADHLEMLKALADHPGPVMISGYENDLYNSILEGWRKIKKDTLAEAGVKREEVLWLNYADVQLSFAADFPEVMP
;
A
#
# COMPACT_ATOMS: atom_id res chain seq x y z
N MET A 1 3.42 -7.35 1.77
CA MET A 1 3.42 -8.02 0.46
C MET A 1 4.83 -8.26 -0.08
N PHE A 2 5.71 -7.29 -0.14
CA PHE A 2 7.06 -7.45 -0.72
C PHE A 2 8.08 -8.23 0.14
N ASN A 3 7.73 -8.67 1.34
CA ASN A 3 8.58 -9.52 2.17
C ASN A 3 8.48 -11.02 1.82
N LYS A 4 7.61 -11.39 0.89
CA LYS A 4 7.53 -12.76 0.37
C LYS A 4 8.58 -13.01 -0.72
N PRO A 5 8.94 -14.28 -1.01
CA PRO A 5 9.72 -14.63 -2.19
C PRO A 5 9.07 -14.11 -3.47
N ARG A 6 9.88 -13.85 -4.50
CA ARG A 6 9.39 -13.38 -5.80
C ARG A 6 8.59 -14.47 -6.51
N CYS A 7 7.49 -14.07 -7.13
CA CYS A 7 6.82 -14.88 -8.13
C CYS A 7 7.46 -14.63 -9.52
N HIS A 8 7.17 -15.49 -10.47
CA HIS A 8 7.66 -15.35 -11.85
C HIS A 8 7.21 -14.02 -12.48
N ILE A 9 5.95 -13.64 -12.27
CA ILE A 9 5.38 -12.35 -12.65
C ILE A 9 4.78 -11.71 -11.43
N GLU A 10 5.08 -10.45 -11.19
CA GLU A 10 4.49 -9.63 -10.14
C GLU A 10 4.05 -8.30 -10.74
N THR A 11 2.85 -7.88 -10.39
CA THR A 11 2.28 -6.60 -10.82
C THR A 11 1.78 -5.81 -9.62
N VAL A 12 2.07 -4.52 -9.60
CA VAL A 12 1.45 -3.55 -8.67
C VAL A 12 0.63 -2.56 -9.47
N ASN A 13 -0.50 -2.17 -8.94
CA ASN A 13 -1.40 -1.22 -9.58
C ASN A 13 -1.90 -0.21 -8.56
N ASP A 14 -1.94 1.05 -8.95
CA ASP A 14 -2.63 2.10 -8.22
C ASP A 14 -3.20 3.11 -9.23
N LEU A 15 -4.40 3.60 -8.97
CA LEU A 15 -5.02 4.62 -9.81
C LEU A 15 -4.41 6.01 -9.56
N HIS A 16 -3.77 6.21 -8.42
CA HIS A 16 -3.16 7.49 -8.05
C HIS A 16 -1.80 7.67 -8.72
N GLY A 17 -1.72 8.57 -9.71
CA GLY A 17 -0.51 8.82 -10.50
C GLY A 17 0.74 9.19 -9.67
N GLU A 18 0.59 9.77 -8.46
CA GLU A 18 1.74 10.04 -7.59
C GLU A 18 2.33 8.77 -6.98
N VAL A 19 1.47 7.79 -6.63
CA VAL A 19 1.91 6.46 -6.18
C VAL A 19 2.65 5.75 -7.30
N VAL A 20 2.09 5.77 -8.50
CA VAL A 20 2.70 5.17 -9.69
C VAL A 20 4.02 5.86 -10.04
N ASN A 21 4.07 7.20 -9.99
CA ASN A 21 5.30 7.95 -10.19
C ASN A 21 6.36 7.56 -9.15
N PHE A 22 5.98 7.46 -7.87
CA PHE A 22 6.89 7.02 -6.82
C PHE A 22 7.46 5.62 -7.11
N PHE A 23 6.63 4.65 -7.51
CA PHE A 23 7.12 3.32 -7.88
C PHE A 23 8.05 3.34 -9.11
N ARG A 24 7.73 4.16 -10.11
CA ARG A 24 8.60 4.31 -11.30
C ARG A 24 9.95 4.88 -10.93
N VAL A 25 9.99 5.99 -10.18
CA VAL A 25 11.23 6.62 -9.73
C VAL A 25 12.04 5.67 -8.84
N LEU A 26 11.37 4.96 -7.93
CA LEU A 26 12.00 3.98 -7.05
C LEU A 26 12.65 2.82 -7.84
N ARG A 27 12.11 2.48 -9.02
CA ARG A 27 12.68 1.48 -9.94
C ARG A 27 13.81 2.04 -10.80
N ASP A 28 13.57 3.23 -11.38
CA ASP A 28 14.39 3.76 -12.47
C ASP A 28 15.54 4.64 -11.97
N ASP A 29 15.34 5.40 -10.89
CA ASP A 29 16.32 6.32 -10.31
C ASP A 29 16.34 6.30 -8.77
N PRO A 30 16.57 5.11 -8.16
CA PRO A 30 16.53 4.95 -6.71
C PRO A 30 17.64 5.71 -5.99
N ASP A 31 18.81 5.85 -6.61
CA ASP A 31 19.98 6.48 -5.98
C ASP A 31 19.75 7.99 -5.83
N GLU A 32 19.19 8.64 -6.83
CA GLU A 32 18.85 10.07 -6.73
C GLU A 32 17.69 10.30 -5.75
N LEU A 33 16.65 9.45 -5.77
CA LEU A 33 15.57 9.54 -4.79
C LEU A 33 16.11 9.37 -3.36
N LYS A 34 16.97 8.37 -3.14
CA LYS A 34 17.63 8.16 -1.84
C LYS A 34 18.40 9.39 -1.41
N ARG A 35 19.27 9.92 -2.29
CA ARG A 35 20.08 11.12 -2.03
C ARG A 35 19.22 12.32 -1.65
N LEU A 36 18.14 12.57 -2.39
CA LEU A 36 17.22 13.67 -2.12
C LEU A 36 16.51 13.51 -0.77
N ILE A 37 16.06 12.29 -0.42
CA ILE A 37 15.44 12.01 0.87
C ILE A 37 16.44 12.20 2.01
N GLU A 38 17.67 11.70 1.86
CA GLU A 38 18.75 11.83 2.85
C GLU A 38 19.08 13.29 3.14
N LEU A 39 19.07 14.16 2.11
CA LEU A 39 19.31 15.59 2.24
C LEU A 39 18.08 16.40 2.67
N THR A 40 16.90 15.76 2.74
CA THR A 40 15.66 16.43 3.14
C THR A 40 15.52 16.44 4.67
N PRO A 41 15.52 17.61 5.32
CA PRO A 41 15.37 17.69 6.77
C PRO A 41 13.97 17.26 7.20
N TYR A 42 13.84 16.72 8.39
CA TYR A 42 12.54 16.53 9.05
C TYR A 42 12.03 17.87 9.53
N SER A 43 11.29 18.58 8.71
CA SER A 43 10.86 19.95 9.02
C SER A 43 9.47 20.27 8.50
N ARG A 44 8.77 21.14 9.22
CA ARG A 44 7.46 21.65 8.82
C ARG A 44 7.52 22.38 7.48
N ALA A 45 8.58 23.16 7.22
CA ALA A 45 8.75 23.87 5.96
C ALA A 45 8.84 22.91 4.77
N GLU A 46 9.60 21.81 4.88
CA GLU A 46 9.65 20.78 3.85
C GLU A 46 8.31 20.07 3.68
N TYR A 47 7.63 19.79 4.78
CA TYR A 47 6.28 19.20 4.76
C TYR A 47 5.29 20.12 4.01
N ASP A 48 5.26 21.40 4.34
CA ASP A 48 4.38 22.38 3.68
C ASP A 48 4.74 22.55 2.19
N LEU A 49 6.04 22.61 1.86
CA LEU A 49 6.55 22.65 0.48
C LEU A 49 6.14 21.43 -0.34
N SER A 50 6.03 20.26 0.29
CA SER A 50 5.71 19.00 -0.38
C SER A 50 4.33 18.99 -1.07
N TYR A 51 3.44 19.90 -0.72
CA TYR A 51 2.12 20.05 -1.36
C TYR A 51 2.12 20.91 -2.61
N GLN A 52 3.23 21.57 -2.91
CA GLN A 52 3.35 22.31 -4.17
C GLN A 52 3.56 21.34 -5.34
N GLU A 53 3.13 21.73 -6.53
CA GLU A 53 3.34 20.97 -7.75
C GLU A 53 4.80 20.99 -8.20
N SER A 54 5.22 19.98 -8.93
CA SER A 54 6.52 19.90 -9.59
C SER A 54 6.40 19.07 -10.87
N ASP A 55 7.09 19.50 -11.91
CA ASP A 55 7.17 18.76 -13.18
C ASP A 55 8.31 17.72 -13.21
N VAL A 56 9.13 17.69 -12.16
CA VAL A 56 10.28 16.77 -12.04
C VAL A 56 9.88 15.52 -11.30
N ASP A 57 9.89 14.37 -11.96
CA ASP A 57 9.38 13.10 -11.43
C ASP A 57 10.05 12.68 -10.12
N VAL A 58 11.37 12.82 -9.99
CA VAL A 58 12.07 12.46 -8.75
C VAL A 58 11.72 13.41 -7.60
N GLU A 59 11.51 14.69 -7.88
CA GLU A 59 11.09 15.66 -6.86
C GLU A 59 9.63 15.39 -6.43
N ARG A 60 8.74 15.02 -7.36
CA ARG A 60 7.38 14.57 -7.04
C ARG A 60 7.41 13.34 -6.13
N ALA A 61 8.29 12.37 -6.43
CA ALA A 61 8.47 11.17 -5.61
C ALA A 61 9.00 11.52 -4.20
N ARG A 62 9.98 12.43 -4.10
CA ARG A 62 10.49 12.94 -2.83
C ARG A 62 9.38 13.60 -2.00
N ARG A 63 8.62 14.52 -2.61
CA ARG A 63 7.49 15.21 -1.97
C ARG A 63 6.41 14.23 -1.52
N PHE A 64 6.13 13.20 -2.32
CA PHE A 64 5.22 12.13 -1.93
C PHE A 64 5.70 11.41 -0.64
N CYS A 65 6.99 11.04 -0.56
CA CYS A 65 7.58 10.45 0.65
C CYS A 65 7.45 11.38 1.86
N VAL A 66 7.74 12.68 1.68
CA VAL A 66 7.63 13.68 2.76
C VAL A 66 6.20 13.74 3.29
N ARG A 67 5.19 13.82 2.42
CA ARG A 67 3.78 13.84 2.83
C ARG A 67 3.38 12.58 3.60
N CYS A 68 3.75 11.40 3.08
CA CYS A 68 3.42 10.13 3.72
C CYS A 68 4.09 9.94 5.07
N TRP A 69 5.30 10.45 5.25
CA TRP A 69 6.09 10.18 6.43
C TRP A 69 5.99 11.27 7.50
N GLN A 70 6.08 12.54 7.09
CA GLN A 70 6.11 13.68 8.00
C GLN A 70 4.70 14.20 8.34
N GLY A 71 3.65 13.73 7.66
CA GLY A 71 2.24 14.04 7.97
C GLY A 71 1.60 13.04 8.91
N PHE A 72 0.54 13.48 9.61
CA PHE A 72 -0.36 12.55 10.29
C PHE A 72 -1.27 11.88 9.25
N GLY A 73 -1.34 10.55 9.30
CA GLY A 73 -2.12 9.74 8.37
C GLY A 73 -1.50 9.63 6.98
N CYS A 74 -1.86 8.57 6.28
CA CYS A 74 -1.44 8.36 4.89
C CYS A 74 -2.35 9.06 3.87
N ALA A 75 -3.24 9.96 4.33
CA ALA A 75 -4.19 10.67 3.48
C ALA A 75 -3.48 11.78 2.70
N ASN A 76 -3.14 11.49 1.44
CA ASN A 76 -2.50 12.47 0.54
C ASN A 76 -3.48 13.48 -0.08
N LEU A 77 -4.77 13.39 0.26
CA LEU A 77 -5.81 14.27 -0.29
C LEU A 77 -5.82 15.67 0.34
N TYR A 78 -5.49 15.75 1.62
CA TYR A 78 -5.54 17.01 2.38
C TYR A 78 -4.20 17.33 3.00
N HIS A 79 -3.96 18.61 3.23
CA HIS A 79 -2.85 19.07 4.05
C HIS A 79 -3.12 18.69 5.52
N ASN A 80 -2.62 17.53 5.92
CA ASN A 80 -2.72 17.05 7.29
C ASN A 80 -1.74 17.77 8.22
N GLY A 81 -1.85 17.58 9.53
CA GLY A 81 -0.89 18.13 10.46
C GLY A 81 0.51 17.51 10.32
N PHE A 82 1.56 18.33 10.49
CA PHE A 82 2.94 17.85 10.58
C PHE A 82 3.14 17.00 11.84
N LYS A 83 3.68 15.81 11.69
CA LYS A 83 3.93 14.85 12.76
C LYS A 83 5.12 15.27 13.62
N SER A 84 4.90 16.11 14.62
CA SER A 84 5.92 16.53 15.58
C SER A 84 5.90 15.63 16.81
N GLY A 85 7.06 15.05 17.19
CA GLY A 85 7.21 14.36 18.46
C GLY A 85 7.23 15.38 19.61
N GLN A 86 6.35 15.18 20.61
CA GLN A 86 6.23 16.10 21.75
C GLN A 86 6.50 15.43 23.11
N GLN A 87 6.62 14.11 23.15
CA GLN A 87 6.76 13.36 24.40
C GLN A 87 8.02 12.49 24.38
N THR A 88 8.73 12.46 25.49
CA THR A 88 9.99 11.71 25.64
C THR A 88 9.81 10.19 25.45
N ASN A 89 8.62 9.66 25.74
CA ASN A 89 8.32 8.23 25.65
C ASN A 89 7.61 7.86 24.33
N SER A 90 7.42 8.80 23.39
CA SER A 90 6.86 8.50 22.07
C SER A 90 7.97 8.20 21.06
N PRO A 91 7.68 7.40 20.01
CA PRO A 91 8.63 7.21 18.91
C PRO A 91 9.10 8.56 18.35
N ASN A 92 10.40 8.69 18.10
CA ASN A 92 10.96 9.89 17.48
C ASN A 92 10.80 9.82 15.95
N PRO A 93 9.87 10.58 15.35
CA PRO A 93 9.59 10.49 13.92
C PRO A 93 10.75 11.02 13.06
N ALA A 94 11.56 11.95 13.56
CA ALA A 94 12.72 12.46 12.86
C ALA A 94 13.86 11.43 12.81
N LYS A 95 14.04 10.62 13.87
CA LYS A 95 14.98 9.51 13.85
C LYS A 95 14.56 8.47 12.81
N ALA A 96 13.30 8.08 12.80
CA ALA A 96 12.77 7.13 11.82
C ALA A 96 12.88 7.66 10.37
N TRP A 97 12.74 8.98 10.15
CA TRP A 97 13.02 9.61 8.85
C TRP A 97 14.48 9.44 8.43
N GLY A 98 15.42 9.56 9.35
CA GLY A 98 16.85 9.35 9.07
C GLY A 98 17.20 7.93 8.63
N GLU A 99 16.38 6.93 8.99
CA GLU A 99 16.54 5.53 8.59
C GLU A 99 15.84 5.21 7.25
N TYR A 100 14.98 6.12 6.75
CA TYR A 100 14.17 5.88 5.56
C TYR A 100 14.96 5.71 4.24
N PRO A 101 16.13 6.36 4.02
CA PRO A 101 16.97 6.12 2.84
C PRO A 101 17.35 4.65 2.62
N ASP A 102 17.54 3.88 3.69
CA ASP A 102 17.87 2.46 3.58
C ASP A 102 16.65 1.63 3.16
N VAL A 103 15.45 2.03 3.58
CA VAL A 103 14.18 1.43 3.13
C VAL A 103 14.00 1.64 1.62
N ILE A 104 14.33 2.83 1.09
CA ILE A 104 14.31 3.13 -0.36
C ILE A 104 15.19 2.13 -1.11
N THR A 105 16.41 1.91 -0.63
CA THR A 105 17.33 0.96 -1.28
C THR A 105 16.77 -0.47 -1.31
N GLN A 106 16.20 -0.94 -0.22
CA GLN A 106 15.61 -2.28 -0.13
C GLN A 106 14.38 -2.41 -1.04
N ALA A 107 13.50 -1.42 -1.00
CA ALA A 107 12.28 -1.39 -1.83
C ALA A 107 12.61 -1.35 -3.32
N SER A 108 13.61 -0.55 -3.73
CA SER A 108 14.09 -0.50 -5.11
C SER A 108 14.57 -1.87 -5.61
N LYS A 109 15.42 -2.55 -4.84
CA LYS A 109 15.87 -3.90 -5.18
C LYS A 109 14.71 -4.87 -5.34
N ARG A 110 13.67 -4.71 -4.49
CA ARG A 110 12.49 -5.58 -4.52
C ARG A 110 11.56 -5.28 -5.70
N LEU A 111 11.47 -4.03 -6.13
CA LEU A 111 10.63 -3.62 -7.27
C LEU A 111 11.24 -3.90 -8.65
N LYS A 112 12.54 -4.16 -8.76
CA LYS A 112 13.15 -4.56 -10.05
C LYS A 112 12.45 -5.80 -10.58
N GLY A 113 11.95 -5.73 -11.82
CA GLY A 113 11.21 -6.81 -12.49
C GLY A 113 9.72 -6.90 -12.11
N VAL A 114 9.20 -6.00 -11.26
CA VAL A 114 7.76 -5.86 -11.01
C VAL A 114 7.14 -4.97 -12.09
N GLN A 115 6.01 -5.39 -12.65
CA GLN A 115 5.20 -4.57 -13.55
C GLN A 115 4.47 -3.49 -12.74
N ILE A 116 4.43 -2.27 -13.25
CA ILE A 116 3.76 -1.14 -12.60
C ILE A 116 2.66 -0.67 -13.53
N GLU A 117 1.41 -0.79 -13.08
CA GLU A 117 0.22 -0.41 -13.82
C GLU A 117 -0.47 0.80 -13.18
N ASN A 118 -1.20 1.54 -14.00
CA ASN A 118 -2.01 2.69 -13.57
C ASN A 118 -3.40 2.58 -14.22
N LEU A 119 -4.12 1.53 -13.88
CA LEU A 119 -5.41 1.19 -14.48
C LEU A 119 -6.52 1.13 -13.43
N PRO A 120 -7.78 1.31 -13.83
CA PRO A 120 -8.90 0.94 -12.99
C PRO A 120 -8.78 -0.53 -12.56
N ALA A 121 -9.02 -0.80 -11.26
CA ALA A 121 -8.83 -2.14 -10.70
C ALA A 121 -9.59 -3.23 -11.46
N ILE A 122 -10.81 -2.92 -11.91
CA ILE A 122 -11.66 -3.87 -12.66
C ILE A 122 -11.04 -4.26 -14.00
N GLU A 123 -10.41 -3.32 -14.71
CA GLU A 123 -9.70 -3.63 -15.96
C GLU A 123 -8.52 -4.57 -15.69
N LEU A 124 -7.79 -4.33 -14.61
CA LEU A 124 -6.66 -5.18 -14.24
C LEU A 124 -7.13 -6.58 -13.82
N ILE A 125 -8.16 -6.70 -12.99
CA ILE A 125 -8.74 -7.99 -12.58
C ILE A 125 -9.16 -8.79 -13.82
N LYS A 126 -9.87 -8.16 -14.77
CA LYS A 126 -10.28 -8.82 -16.01
C LYS A 126 -9.10 -9.26 -16.89
N ARG A 127 -8.01 -8.49 -16.90
CA ARG A 127 -6.79 -8.82 -17.65
C ARG A 127 -6.07 -10.05 -17.10
N TYR A 128 -6.05 -10.19 -15.78
CA TYR A 128 -5.38 -11.29 -15.07
C TYR A 128 -6.33 -12.41 -14.64
N ASN A 129 -7.42 -12.62 -15.37
CA ASN A 129 -8.48 -13.57 -15.02
C ASN A 129 -8.11 -15.03 -15.36
N THR A 130 -7.09 -15.57 -14.68
CA THR A 130 -6.63 -16.96 -14.82
C THR A 130 -6.42 -17.61 -13.45
N SER A 131 -6.52 -18.94 -13.36
CA SER A 131 -6.52 -19.68 -12.10
C SER A 131 -5.15 -19.69 -11.38
N ASP A 132 -4.07 -19.39 -12.07
CA ASP A 132 -2.71 -19.34 -11.55
C ASP A 132 -2.31 -17.95 -11.05
N VAL A 133 -3.20 -16.96 -11.17
CA VAL A 133 -2.98 -15.60 -10.67
C VAL A 133 -3.56 -15.44 -9.27
N PHE A 134 -2.71 -15.02 -8.33
CA PHE A 134 -3.13 -14.55 -7.01
C PHE A 134 -3.40 -13.04 -7.05
N ILE A 135 -4.57 -12.61 -6.60
CA ILE A 135 -4.91 -11.20 -6.46
C ILE A 135 -4.97 -10.80 -4.98
N TYR A 136 -4.21 -9.78 -4.59
CA TYR A 136 -4.40 -9.06 -3.34
C TYR A 136 -5.02 -7.69 -3.63
N ALA A 137 -6.23 -7.48 -3.16
CA ALA A 137 -6.94 -6.21 -3.28
C ALA A 137 -6.97 -5.47 -1.93
N ASP A 138 -6.49 -4.22 -1.93
CA ASP A 138 -6.52 -3.30 -0.79
C ASP A 138 -7.20 -1.99 -1.25
N PRO A 139 -8.53 -2.01 -1.47
CA PRO A 139 -9.25 -0.85 -1.96
C PRO A 139 -9.37 0.25 -0.90
N PRO A 140 -9.67 1.50 -1.28
CA PRO A 140 -10.19 2.48 -0.32
C PRO A 140 -11.34 1.88 0.47
N TYR A 141 -11.27 1.89 1.81
CA TYR A 141 -12.31 1.24 2.62
C TYR A 141 -13.64 1.98 2.48
N LEU A 142 -14.76 1.24 2.58
CA LEU A 142 -16.12 1.78 2.46
C LEU A 142 -16.34 3.03 3.33
N HIS A 143 -17.02 4.04 2.78
CA HIS A 143 -17.34 5.28 3.50
C HIS A 143 -18.12 5.04 4.79
N SER A 144 -19.03 4.08 4.82
CA SER A 144 -19.81 3.70 6.01
C SER A 144 -18.92 3.24 7.17
N THR A 145 -17.70 2.76 6.90
CA THR A 145 -16.75 2.26 7.91
C THR A 145 -15.72 3.29 8.38
N ARG A 146 -15.69 4.48 7.80
CA ARG A 146 -14.73 5.55 8.13
C ARG A 146 -15.38 6.92 8.15
N LYS A 147 -14.74 7.88 8.84
CA LYS A 147 -15.31 9.22 9.08
C LYS A 147 -14.93 10.27 8.05
N LYS A 148 -13.93 10.01 7.19
CA LYS A 148 -13.34 11.03 6.28
C LYS A 148 -13.04 10.41 4.92
N TYR A 149 -13.08 11.27 3.89
CA TYR A 149 -12.47 11.01 2.60
C TYR A 149 -10.95 11.03 2.77
N LEU A 150 -10.26 9.96 2.40
CA LEU A 150 -8.82 9.82 2.63
C LEU A 150 -8.03 9.69 1.33
N TYR A 151 -8.69 9.28 0.26
CA TYR A 151 -8.05 8.96 -1.01
C TYR A 151 -8.47 9.95 -2.09
N LYS A 152 -7.57 10.24 -3.04
CA LYS A 152 -7.88 11.07 -4.20
C LYS A 152 -8.92 10.42 -5.11
N TYR A 153 -8.90 9.11 -5.20
CA TYR A 153 -9.84 8.29 -5.94
C TYR A 153 -10.60 7.42 -4.95
N GLU A 154 -11.71 7.96 -4.49
CA GLU A 154 -12.60 7.24 -3.60
C GLU A 154 -13.48 6.29 -4.40
N MET A 155 -13.92 5.21 -3.77
CA MET A 155 -14.85 4.26 -4.34
C MET A 155 -16.23 4.43 -3.72
N THR A 156 -17.26 4.45 -4.56
CA THR A 156 -18.67 4.37 -4.13
C THR A 156 -19.04 2.93 -3.76
N ASP A 157 -20.16 2.74 -3.09
CA ASP A 157 -20.69 1.39 -2.80
C ASP A 157 -20.95 0.59 -4.09
N ALA A 158 -21.32 1.26 -5.19
CA ALA A 158 -21.49 0.63 -6.51
C ALA A 158 -20.13 0.17 -7.08
N ASP A 159 -19.08 0.96 -6.95
CA ASP A 159 -17.74 0.59 -7.38
C ASP A 159 -17.20 -0.60 -6.57
N HIS A 160 -17.45 -0.60 -5.25
CA HIS A 160 -17.14 -1.74 -4.40
C HIS A 160 -17.88 -3.00 -4.82
N LEU A 161 -19.18 -2.88 -5.10
CA LEU A 161 -20.02 -4.01 -5.55
C LEU A 161 -19.49 -4.61 -6.85
N GLU A 162 -19.13 -3.77 -7.83
CA GLU A 162 -18.58 -4.22 -9.12
C GLU A 162 -17.23 -4.91 -8.93
N MET A 163 -16.33 -4.32 -8.13
CA MET A 163 -15.04 -4.90 -7.82
C MET A 163 -15.17 -6.25 -7.09
N LEU A 164 -16.03 -6.33 -6.08
CA LEU A 164 -16.25 -7.55 -5.32
C LEU A 164 -16.79 -8.69 -6.19
N LYS A 165 -17.72 -8.40 -7.11
CA LYS A 165 -18.21 -9.39 -8.07
C LYS A 165 -17.08 -9.88 -8.99
N ALA A 166 -16.29 -8.96 -9.54
CA ALA A 166 -15.16 -9.32 -10.40
C ALA A 166 -14.12 -10.19 -9.66
N LEU A 167 -13.87 -9.92 -8.38
CA LEU A 167 -12.98 -10.71 -7.54
C LEU A 167 -13.60 -12.06 -7.14
N ALA A 168 -14.91 -12.12 -6.90
CA ALA A 168 -15.61 -13.37 -6.59
C ALA A 168 -15.66 -14.30 -7.81
N ASP A 169 -15.77 -13.76 -9.02
CA ASP A 169 -15.75 -14.49 -10.29
C ASP A 169 -14.32 -14.90 -10.73
N HIS A 170 -13.26 -14.37 -10.06
CA HIS A 170 -11.88 -14.71 -10.41
C HIS A 170 -11.57 -16.17 -10.10
N PRO A 171 -11.05 -16.96 -11.09
CA PRO A 171 -10.84 -18.39 -10.92
C PRO A 171 -9.63 -18.75 -10.04
N GLY A 172 -8.76 -17.81 -9.74
CA GLY A 172 -7.57 -17.99 -8.92
C GLY A 172 -7.77 -17.59 -7.45
N PRO A 173 -6.70 -17.68 -6.64
CA PRO A 173 -6.77 -17.27 -5.23
C PRO A 173 -6.85 -15.75 -5.10
N VAL A 174 -7.75 -15.29 -4.21
CA VAL A 174 -7.97 -13.87 -3.93
C VAL A 174 -7.89 -13.61 -2.43
N MET A 175 -7.28 -12.49 -2.08
CA MET A 175 -7.28 -11.91 -0.73
C MET A 175 -7.72 -10.45 -0.82
N ILE A 176 -8.65 -10.05 0.04
CA ILE A 176 -9.15 -8.67 0.11
C ILE A 176 -9.01 -8.17 1.54
N SER A 177 -8.46 -6.96 1.72
CA SER A 177 -8.42 -6.26 3.01
C SER A 177 -9.55 -5.23 3.14
N GLY A 178 -9.99 -5.01 4.37
CA GLY A 178 -11.00 -4.00 4.66
C GLY A 178 -11.49 -4.02 6.11
N TYR A 179 -12.51 -3.22 6.40
CA TYR A 179 -13.28 -3.32 7.65
C TYR A 179 -14.54 -4.14 7.42
N GLU A 180 -14.95 -4.92 8.41
CA GLU A 180 -16.17 -5.72 8.33
C GLU A 180 -17.39 -4.85 8.06
N ASN A 181 -18.19 -5.27 7.08
CA ASN A 181 -19.41 -4.59 6.66
C ASN A 181 -20.34 -5.55 5.92
N ASP A 182 -21.64 -5.19 5.84
CA ASP A 182 -22.67 -6.07 5.29
C ASP A 182 -22.51 -6.32 3.78
N LEU A 183 -22.03 -5.31 3.01
CA LEU A 183 -21.82 -5.45 1.56
C LEU A 183 -20.79 -6.54 1.27
N TYR A 184 -19.61 -6.47 1.92
CA TYR A 184 -18.56 -7.47 1.74
C TYR A 184 -19.01 -8.84 2.23
N ASN A 185 -19.65 -8.88 3.39
CA ASN A 185 -20.14 -10.13 3.96
C ASN A 185 -21.16 -10.86 3.08
N SER A 186 -22.04 -10.11 2.40
CA SER A 186 -23.06 -10.68 1.52
C SER A 186 -22.48 -11.21 0.20
N ILE A 187 -21.53 -10.50 -0.41
CA ILE A 187 -20.93 -10.91 -1.69
C ILE A 187 -19.87 -11.98 -1.51
N LEU A 188 -19.11 -11.93 -0.42
CA LEU A 188 -18.04 -12.86 -0.10
C LEU A 188 -18.50 -13.95 0.88
N GLU A 189 -19.79 -14.33 0.81
CA GLU A 189 -20.33 -15.42 1.60
C GLU A 189 -19.51 -16.71 1.37
N GLY A 190 -19.15 -17.40 2.44
CA GLY A 190 -18.33 -18.62 2.37
C GLY A 190 -16.82 -18.38 2.27
N TRP A 191 -16.37 -17.14 2.07
CA TRP A 191 -14.95 -16.83 2.13
C TRP A 191 -14.45 -16.91 3.57
N ARG A 192 -13.24 -17.42 3.74
CA ARG A 192 -12.56 -17.43 5.04
C ARG A 192 -12.23 -16.00 5.47
N LYS A 193 -12.46 -15.70 6.75
CA LYS A 193 -12.12 -14.41 7.36
C LYS A 193 -10.99 -14.57 8.36
N ILE A 194 -9.98 -13.70 8.27
CA ILE A 194 -8.96 -13.50 9.29
C ILE A 194 -9.14 -12.09 9.84
N LYS A 195 -9.35 -11.99 11.15
CA LYS A 195 -9.56 -10.73 11.86
C LYS A 195 -8.33 -10.38 12.67
N LYS A 196 -7.94 -9.10 12.64
CA LYS A 196 -6.81 -8.58 13.38
C LYS A 196 -7.17 -7.25 14.04
N ASP A 197 -7.03 -7.19 15.36
CA ASP A 197 -7.12 -5.93 16.07
C ASP A 197 -5.97 -5.02 15.66
N THR A 198 -6.31 -3.82 15.21
CA THR A 198 -5.37 -2.76 14.86
C THR A 198 -5.65 -1.51 15.69
N LEU A 199 -4.63 -0.72 15.94
CA LEU A 199 -4.77 0.60 16.53
C LEU A 199 -4.77 1.62 15.40
N ALA A 200 -5.95 2.19 15.11
CA ALA A 200 -6.03 3.34 14.22
C ALA A 200 -5.36 4.55 14.86
N GLU A 201 -5.11 5.59 14.07
CA GLU A 201 -4.62 6.87 14.58
C GLU A 201 -5.47 7.35 15.76
N ALA A 202 -4.83 7.96 16.76
CA ALA A 202 -5.42 8.34 18.04
C ALA A 202 -5.80 7.17 18.98
N GLY A 203 -5.24 5.97 18.77
CA GLY A 203 -5.42 4.83 19.68
C GLY A 203 -6.83 4.19 19.65
N VAL A 204 -7.62 4.50 18.64
CA VAL A 204 -8.94 3.86 18.45
C VAL A 204 -8.71 2.42 17.98
N LYS A 205 -9.17 1.45 18.78
CA LYS A 205 -9.18 0.05 18.36
C LYS A 205 -10.08 -0.13 17.15
N ARG A 206 -9.57 -0.80 16.13
CA ARG A 206 -10.30 -1.24 14.94
C ARG A 206 -9.96 -2.67 14.63
N GLU A 207 -10.91 -3.38 14.06
CA GLU A 207 -10.72 -4.74 13.58
C GLU A 207 -10.58 -4.69 12.06
N GLU A 208 -9.40 -5.01 11.56
CA GLU A 208 -9.19 -5.24 10.12
C GLU A 208 -9.51 -6.68 9.78
N VAL A 209 -10.09 -6.88 8.61
CA VAL A 209 -10.52 -8.18 8.11
C VAL A 209 -9.82 -8.46 6.79
N LEU A 210 -9.31 -9.68 6.65
CA LEU A 210 -8.90 -10.25 5.38
C LEU A 210 -9.93 -11.31 4.98
N TRP A 211 -10.50 -11.19 3.78
CA TRP A 211 -11.35 -12.21 3.15
C TRP A 211 -10.51 -12.99 2.15
N LEU A 212 -10.56 -14.32 2.23
CA LEU A 212 -9.81 -15.24 1.37
C LEU A 212 -10.76 -16.26 0.76
N ASN A 213 -10.70 -16.47 -0.57
CA ASN A 213 -11.47 -17.51 -1.25
C ASN A 213 -10.78 -18.88 -1.25
N TYR A 214 -9.64 -19.02 -0.56
CA TYR A 214 -8.84 -20.24 -0.49
C TYR A 214 -8.58 -20.67 0.96
N ALA A 215 -8.38 -21.98 1.15
CA ALA A 215 -7.96 -22.55 2.44
C ALA A 215 -6.47 -22.25 2.71
N ASP A 216 -6.04 -22.43 3.98
CA ASP A 216 -4.61 -22.41 4.29
C ASP A 216 -3.92 -23.50 3.46
N VAL A 217 -3.17 -23.09 2.47
CA VAL A 217 -2.13 -23.96 1.94
C VAL A 217 -1.06 -23.93 3.01
N GLN A 218 -0.92 -25.03 3.77
CA GLN A 218 0.31 -25.29 4.51
C GLN A 218 1.42 -25.37 3.44
N LEU A 219 2.06 -24.23 3.19
CA LEU A 219 3.34 -24.24 2.50
C LEU A 219 4.29 -24.96 3.45
N SER A 220 4.51 -26.24 3.20
CA SER A 220 5.60 -26.97 3.81
C SER A 220 6.90 -26.37 3.25
N PHE A 221 7.41 -25.34 3.89
CA PHE A 221 8.69 -24.70 3.58
C PHE A 221 9.89 -25.60 3.93
N ALA A 222 9.71 -26.90 3.95
CA ALA A 222 10.71 -27.85 4.45
C ALA A 222 11.58 -28.52 3.38
N ALA A 223 11.53 -28.13 2.11
CA ALA A 223 12.23 -28.96 1.12
C ALA A 223 13.18 -28.29 0.11
N ASP A 224 13.17 -26.97 -0.11
CA ASP A 224 13.93 -26.42 -1.26
C ASP A 224 14.73 -25.14 -1.00
N PHE A 225 15.33 -24.96 0.17
CA PHE A 225 16.41 -23.99 0.31
C PHE A 225 17.74 -24.74 0.43
N PRO A 226 18.61 -24.72 -0.60
CA PRO A 226 19.97 -25.12 -0.40
C PRO A 226 20.59 -24.18 0.66
N GLU A 227 21.13 -24.75 1.71
CA GLU A 227 21.94 -24.05 2.71
C GLU A 227 22.98 -23.21 1.98
N VAL A 228 22.85 -21.89 2.05
CA VAL A 228 23.97 -21.01 1.71
C VAL A 228 24.94 -21.11 2.88
N MET A 229 25.96 -21.96 2.67
CA MET A 229 27.08 -22.09 3.59
C MET A 229 27.82 -20.74 3.74
N PRO A 230 28.49 -20.50 4.89
CA PRO A 230 28.98 -19.23 5.39
C PRO A 230 30.07 -18.58 4.56
#